data_1de3f9e35749fdb6ebc9b6fdde3458ed
#
_entry.id   1de3f9e35749fdb6ebc9b6fdde3458ed
#
_cell.length_a   1.000
_cell.length_b   1.000
_cell.length_c   1.000
_cell.angle_alpha   90.00
_cell.angle_beta   90.00
_cell.angle_gamma   90.00
#
_symmetry.space_group_name_H-M   'P 1'
#
loop_
_entity.id
_entity.type
_entity.pdbx_description
1 polymer ?
#
loop_
_entity_poly.entity_id
_entity_poly.type
_entity_poly.pdbx_seq_one_letter_code
_entity_poly.pdbx_strand_id
1 'polypeptide(L)'
;MSETSTTTHISQVGTVMVPVSDQDLALDFYVGKLGLEKTADTPFGRGDRWVEVTPRGAQTSLALILPQEGEEVGISTRVAFASDDVDADHAALSERGVDVDEEVMRMGDPIPPMFFFRDQDGNRLLIVQRG
;
A
#
# COMPACT_ATOMS: atom_id res chain seq x y z
N MET A 1 32.21 22.58 15.24
CA MET A 1 31.46 22.35 14.96
C MET A 1 30.50 21.83 15.09
N SER A 2 30.19 21.91 14.95
CA SER A 2 29.30 21.50 15.12
C SER A 2 28.53 21.02 14.47
N GLU A 3 28.57 20.57 13.81
CA GLU A 3 27.81 20.05 13.08
C GLU A 3 26.87 19.20 13.44
N THR A 4 26.65 18.94 13.91
CA THR A 4 25.79 18.11 14.54
C THR A 4 24.39 18.48 14.47
N SER A 5 24.09 19.69 14.44
CA SER A 5 22.71 20.14 14.47
C SER A 5 21.95 19.76 13.24
N THR A 6 22.62 19.27 12.19
CA THR A 6 21.93 18.86 10.99
C THR A 6 21.50 17.39 11.00
N THR A 7 21.89 16.65 12.02
CA THR A 7 21.55 15.24 12.11
C THR A 7 20.15 15.09 12.71
N THR A 8 19.29 14.37 12.03
CA THR A 8 17.98 14.06 12.56
C THR A 8 17.99 12.67 13.16
N HIS A 9 16.87 12.28 13.77
CA HIS A 9 16.73 10.93 14.31
C HIS A 9 15.74 10.12 13.45
N ILE A 10 15.49 10.56 12.22
CA ILE A 10 14.63 9.84 11.30
C ILE A 10 15.34 8.56 10.91
N SER A 11 14.66 7.42 11.03
CA SER A 11 15.27 6.12 10.77
C SER A 11 14.70 5.42 9.53
N GLN A 12 13.49 5.74 9.13
CA GLN A 12 12.86 5.07 7.99
C GLN A 12 11.55 5.74 7.64
N VAL A 13 10.98 5.34 6.51
CA VAL A 13 9.59 5.66 6.19
C VAL A 13 8.76 4.62 6.92
N GLY A 14 8.15 5.00 8.02
CA GLY A 14 7.43 4.04 8.86
C GLY A 14 6.05 3.71 8.36
N THR A 15 5.33 4.73 7.88
CA THR A 15 3.94 4.57 7.47
C THR A 15 3.66 5.44 6.27
N VAL A 16 2.90 4.90 5.33
CA VAL A 16 2.38 5.65 4.19
C VAL A 16 0.86 5.68 4.33
N MET A 17 0.26 6.85 4.25
CA MET A 17 -1.19 6.99 4.46
C MET A 17 -1.94 6.88 3.14
N VAL A 18 -2.99 6.06 3.14
CA VAL A 18 -3.84 5.85 1.96
C VAL A 18 -5.27 6.20 2.38
N PRO A 19 -5.91 7.16 1.69
CA PRO A 19 -7.27 7.52 2.04
C PRO A 19 -8.25 6.46 1.58
N VAL A 20 -9.16 6.06 2.47
CA VAL A 20 -10.18 5.07 2.16
C VAL A 20 -11.52 5.58 2.67
N SER A 21 -12.60 5.21 1.98
CA SER A 21 -13.92 5.68 2.36
C SER A 21 -14.53 4.86 3.49
N ASP A 22 -14.11 3.62 3.65
CA ASP A 22 -14.64 2.72 4.67
C ASP A 22 -13.52 1.80 5.12
N GLN A 23 -13.13 1.93 6.37
CA GLN A 23 -11.96 1.20 6.87
C GLN A 23 -12.18 -0.30 6.98
N ASP A 24 -13.40 -0.74 7.25
CA ASP A 24 -13.68 -2.17 7.29
C ASP A 24 -13.63 -2.79 5.90
N LEU A 25 -14.17 -2.11 4.89
CA LEU A 25 -14.06 -2.59 3.51
C LEU A 25 -12.61 -2.59 3.05
N ALA A 26 -11.84 -1.59 3.48
CA ALA A 26 -10.43 -1.54 3.15
C ALA A 26 -9.69 -2.72 3.77
N LEU A 27 -10.01 -3.07 5.01
CA LEU A 27 -9.39 -4.24 5.65
C LEU A 27 -9.73 -5.53 4.90
N ASP A 28 -10.98 -5.67 4.45
CA ASP A 28 -11.37 -6.84 3.67
C ASP A 28 -10.52 -6.95 2.41
N PHE A 29 -10.16 -5.83 1.81
CA PHE A 29 -9.34 -5.83 0.61
C PHE A 29 -7.87 -6.09 0.95
N TYR A 30 -7.29 -5.26 1.81
CA TYR A 30 -5.83 -5.31 2.05
C TYR A 30 -5.42 -6.57 2.82
N VAL A 31 -6.24 -7.05 3.72
CA VAL A 31 -5.96 -8.28 4.45
C VAL A 31 -6.52 -9.48 3.69
N GLY A 32 -7.78 -9.41 3.26
CA GLY A 32 -8.45 -10.55 2.66
C GLY A 32 -7.99 -10.88 1.26
N LYS A 33 -7.75 -9.86 0.44
CA LYS A 33 -7.37 -10.10 -0.96
C LYS A 33 -5.89 -9.96 -1.20
N LEU A 34 -5.23 -8.96 -0.60
CA LEU A 34 -3.79 -8.79 -0.78
C LEU A 34 -2.96 -9.67 0.15
N GLY A 35 -3.53 -10.10 1.26
CA GLY A 35 -2.79 -10.95 2.18
C GLY A 35 -1.87 -10.21 3.14
N LEU A 36 -2.07 -8.91 3.33
CA LEU A 36 -1.31 -8.16 4.32
C LEU A 36 -1.84 -8.47 5.71
N GLU A 37 -1.07 -8.12 6.73
CA GLU A 37 -1.48 -8.32 8.11
C GLU A 37 -1.98 -7.02 8.70
N LYS A 38 -3.07 -7.09 9.48
CA LYS A 38 -3.53 -5.93 10.23
C LYS A 38 -2.63 -5.80 11.45
N THR A 39 -1.88 -4.71 11.53
CA THR A 39 -0.90 -4.51 12.60
C THR A 39 -1.32 -3.44 13.60
N ALA A 40 -2.34 -2.65 13.29
CA ALA A 40 -2.88 -1.69 14.25
C ALA A 40 -4.34 -1.42 13.90
N ASP A 41 -5.15 -1.19 14.93
CA ASP A 41 -6.56 -0.84 14.75
C ASP A 41 -7.02 -0.26 16.08
N THR A 42 -6.82 1.05 16.24
CA THR A 42 -7.15 1.72 17.51
C THR A 42 -8.04 2.91 17.27
N PRO A 43 -8.91 3.22 18.23
CA PRO A 43 -9.73 4.42 18.13
C PRO A 43 -8.86 5.66 18.01
N PHE A 44 -9.31 6.61 17.20
CA PHE A 44 -8.53 7.79 16.92
C PHE A 44 -9.49 8.95 16.74
N GLY A 45 -9.67 9.72 17.80
CA GLY A 45 -10.53 10.88 17.74
C GLY A 45 -12.00 10.54 17.62
N ARG A 46 -12.73 11.30 16.83
CA ARG A 46 -14.19 11.31 16.82
C ARG A 46 -14.78 10.23 15.93
N GLY A 47 -14.68 9.00 16.36
CA GLY A 47 -15.23 7.90 15.59
C GLY A 47 -14.30 7.37 14.53
N ASP A 48 -13.14 8.00 14.35
CA ASP A 48 -12.14 7.50 13.42
C ASP A 48 -11.31 6.41 14.07
N ARG A 49 -10.61 5.67 13.25
CA ARG A 49 -9.72 4.61 13.71
C ARG A 49 -8.37 4.79 13.02
N TRP A 50 -7.30 4.49 13.73
CA TRP A 50 -5.98 4.38 13.11
C TRP A 50 -5.78 2.91 12.76
N VAL A 51 -5.81 2.60 11.47
CA VAL A 51 -5.74 1.22 10.98
C VAL A 51 -4.49 1.07 10.14
N GLU A 52 -3.64 0.10 10.49
CA GLU A 52 -2.44 -0.17 9.71
C GLU A 52 -2.44 -1.60 9.21
N VAL A 53 -1.96 -1.77 7.99
CA VAL A 53 -1.73 -3.08 7.39
C VAL A 53 -0.29 -3.13 6.90
N THR A 54 0.34 -4.29 7.03
CA THR A 54 1.77 -4.43 6.79
C THR A 54 2.04 -5.75 6.07
N PRO A 55 2.85 -5.74 5.01
CA PRO A 55 3.30 -7.02 4.45
C PRO A 55 4.05 -7.80 5.53
N ARG A 56 3.86 -9.11 5.54
CA ARG A 56 4.46 -9.95 6.59
C ARG A 56 5.96 -9.72 6.69
N GLY A 57 6.42 -9.39 7.89
CA GLY A 57 7.83 -9.17 8.16
C GLY A 57 8.38 -7.82 7.72
N ALA A 58 7.55 -6.97 7.14
CA ALA A 58 8.01 -5.66 6.68
C ALA A 58 8.00 -4.65 7.82
N GLN A 59 8.77 -3.58 7.66
CA GLN A 59 8.83 -2.52 8.66
C GLN A 59 7.97 -1.33 8.31
N THR A 60 7.66 -1.14 7.02
CA THR A 60 6.82 -0.04 6.57
C THR A 60 5.40 -0.51 6.40
N SER A 61 4.46 0.25 6.93
CA SER A 61 3.05 -0.08 6.91
C SER A 61 2.27 0.90 6.07
N LEU A 62 1.06 0.51 5.66
CA LEU A 62 0.09 1.46 5.12
C LEU A 62 -0.91 1.78 6.22
N ALA A 63 -1.23 3.05 6.39
CA ALA A 63 -2.31 3.46 7.29
C ALA A 63 -3.53 3.75 6.43
N LEU A 64 -4.61 3.01 6.68
CA LEU A 64 -5.85 3.13 5.92
C LEU A 64 -6.75 4.07 6.71
N ILE A 65 -6.80 5.33 6.30
CA ILE A 65 -7.46 6.37 7.08
C ILE A 65 -8.54 7.05 6.24
N LEU A 66 -9.52 7.61 6.93
CA LEU A 66 -10.56 8.36 6.24
C LEU A 66 -9.97 9.65 5.70
N PRO A 67 -10.41 10.11 4.52
CA PRO A 67 -9.86 11.32 3.94
C PRO A 67 -10.18 12.53 4.81
N GLN A 68 -9.23 13.44 4.89
CA GLN A 68 -9.42 14.70 5.58
C GLN A 68 -9.96 15.72 4.60
N GLU A 69 -10.30 16.90 5.12
CA GLU A 69 -10.86 17.95 4.28
C GLU A 69 -9.94 18.24 3.11
N GLY A 70 -10.50 18.23 1.91
CA GLY A 70 -9.72 18.47 0.69
C GLY A 70 -9.08 17.25 0.09
N GLU A 71 -9.16 16.10 0.76
CA GLU A 71 -8.62 14.86 0.24
C GLU A 71 -9.69 14.03 -0.42
N GLU A 72 -9.28 13.18 -1.35
CA GLU A 72 -10.21 12.31 -2.08
C GLU A 72 -9.72 10.88 -2.00
N VAL A 73 -10.64 9.94 -2.19
CA VAL A 73 -10.28 8.54 -2.42
C VAL A 73 -10.20 8.30 -3.92
N GLY A 74 -9.68 7.14 -4.32
CA GLY A 74 -9.56 6.83 -5.75
C GLY A 74 -8.39 7.54 -6.40
N ILE A 75 -7.33 7.76 -5.65
CA ILE A 75 -6.16 8.51 -6.11
C ILE A 75 -5.05 7.58 -6.58
N SER A 76 -4.09 8.14 -7.31
CA SER A 76 -2.86 7.44 -7.61
C SER A 76 -1.94 7.61 -6.40
N THR A 77 -1.77 6.54 -5.63
CA THR A 77 -1.07 6.63 -4.35
C THR A 77 0.43 6.75 -4.49
N ARG A 78 0.97 6.28 -5.63
CA ARG A 78 2.40 6.21 -5.89
C ARG A 78 3.12 5.22 -4.97
N VAL A 79 2.37 4.34 -4.31
CA VAL A 79 2.93 3.27 -3.48
C VAL A 79 3.27 2.09 -4.36
N ALA A 80 4.47 1.55 -4.19
CA ALA A 80 4.90 0.36 -4.91
C ALA A 80 5.30 -0.71 -3.89
N PHE A 81 4.65 -1.87 -4.00
CA PHE A 81 5.04 -3.04 -3.21
C PHE A 81 6.12 -3.80 -3.96
N ALA A 82 7.05 -4.40 -3.23
CA ALA A 82 8.05 -5.28 -3.81
C ALA A 82 7.53 -6.72 -3.74
N SER A 83 7.69 -7.45 -4.82
CA SER A 83 7.25 -8.84 -4.90
C SER A 83 8.38 -9.73 -5.36
N ASP A 84 8.44 -10.94 -4.83
CA ASP A 84 9.43 -11.92 -5.28
C ASP A 84 8.96 -12.63 -6.55
N ASP A 85 7.67 -12.57 -6.86
CA ASP A 85 7.12 -13.22 -8.06
C ASP A 85 5.90 -12.44 -8.54
N VAL A 86 6.15 -11.45 -9.36
CA VAL A 86 5.09 -10.54 -9.82
C VAL A 86 4.06 -11.25 -10.68
N ASP A 87 4.47 -12.25 -11.44
CA ASP A 87 3.52 -12.99 -12.28
C ASP A 87 2.55 -13.81 -11.43
N ALA A 88 3.05 -14.43 -10.37
CA ALA A 88 2.20 -15.19 -9.46
C ALA A 88 1.22 -14.27 -8.75
N ASP A 89 1.67 -13.08 -8.35
CA ASP A 89 0.79 -12.11 -7.70
C ASP A 89 -0.28 -11.62 -8.66
N HIS A 90 0.09 -11.35 -9.90
CA HIS A 90 -0.87 -10.92 -10.91
C HIS A 90 -1.97 -11.97 -11.09
N ALA A 91 -1.57 -13.23 -11.21
CA ALA A 91 -2.53 -14.32 -11.39
C ALA A 91 -3.43 -14.48 -10.16
N ALA A 92 -2.85 -14.43 -8.96
CA ALA A 92 -3.60 -14.61 -7.73
C ALA A 92 -4.61 -13.49 -7.52
N LEU A 93 -4.20 -12.25 -7.74
CA LEU A 93 -5.09 -11.11 -7.57
C LEU A 93 -6.20 -11.10 -8.60
N SER A 94 -5.86 -11.45 -9.86
CA SER A 94 -6.88 -11.59 -10.90
C SER A 94 -7.93 -12.62 -10.51
N GLU A 95 -7.49 -13.74 -9.98
CA GLU A 95 -8.40 -14.81 -9.58
C GLU A 95 -9.29 -14.40 -8.42
N ARG A 96 -8.79 -13.53 -7.55
CA ARG A 96 -9.55 -13.03 -6.41
C ARG A 96 -10.46 -11.87 -6.78
N GLY A 97 -10.52 -11.50 -8.04
CA GLY A 97 -11.40 -10.44 -8.50
C GLY A 97 -10.89 -9.04 -8.27
N VAL A 98 -9.60 -8.90 -8.02
CA VAL A 98 -9.00 -7.57 -7.86
C VAL A 98 -8.87 -6.92 -9.23
N ASP A 99 -9.12 -5.62 -9.29
CA ASP A 99 -8.94 -4.85 -10.52
C ASP A 99 -7.45 -4.65 -10.77
N VAL A 100 -6.88 -5.47 -11.64
CA VAL A 100 -5.47 -5.41 -12.00
C VAL A 100 -5.35 -5.02 -13.47
N ASP A 101 -4.21 -4.45 -13.85
CA ASP A 101 -3.89 -4.26 -15.25
C ASP A 101 -3.94 -5.63 -15.94
N GLU A 102 -4.33 -5.63 -17.21
CA GLU A 102 -4.51 -6.87 -17.93
C GLU A 102 -3.20 -7.66 -18.03
N GLU A 103 -2.10 -6.96 -18.19
CA GLU A 103 -0.80 -7.61 -18.35
C GLU A 103 0.24 -6.98 -17.44
N VAL A 104 1.23 -7.79 -17.07
CA VAL A 104 2.42 -7.30 -16.40
C VAL A 104 3.26 -6.52 -17.40
N MET A 105 3.65 -5.30 -17.04
CA MET A 105 4.48 -4.46 -17.91
C MET A 105 5.92 -4.97 -17.89
N ARG A 106 6.50 -5.15 -19.08
CA ARG A 106 7.87 -5.62 -19.22
C ARG A 106 8.58 -4.71 -20.21
N MET A 107 9.42 -3.83 -19.68
CA MET A 107 10.12 -2.85 -20.49
C MET A 107 11.56 -3.24 -20.76
N GLY A 108 12.00 -4.37 -20.22
CA GLY A 108 13.36 -4.85 -20.41
C GLY A 108 14.33 -4.25 -19.40
N ASP A 109 15.44 -4.98 -19.16
CA ASP A 109 16.43 -4.54 -18.19
C ASP A 109 16.90 -3.12 -18.48
N PRO A 110 17.19 -2.32 -17.46
CA PRO A 110 17.20 -2.68 -16.03
C PRO A 110 15.86 -2.45 -15.33
N ILE A 111 14.79 -2.18 -16.07
CA ILE A 111 13.49 -1.87 -15.48
C ILE A 111 12.79 -3.19 -15.14
N PRO A 112 12.43 -3.42 -13.87
CA PRO A 112 11.80 -4.67 -13.47
C PRO A 112 10.36 -4.75 -13.96
N PRO A 113 9.81 -5.96 -14.11
CA PRO A 113 8.40 -6.13 -14.44
C PRO A 113 7.52 -5.59 -13.31
N MET A 114 6.35 -5.08 -13.66
CA MET A 114 5.46 -4.47 -12.68
C MET A 114 4.04 -4.41 -13.23
N PHE A 115 3.06 -4.24 -12.36
CA PHE A 115 1.69 -3.99 -12.78
C PHE A 115 0.97 -3.15 -11.74
N PHE A 116 -0.03 -2.38 -12.19
CA PHE A 116 -0.88 -1.61 -11.30
C PHE A 116 -2.12 -2.40 -10.93
N PHE A 117 -2.64 -2.13 -9.76
CA PHE A 117 -3.94 -2.63 -9.34
C PHE A 117 -4.67 -1.50 -8.61
N ARG A 118 -5.98 -1.68 -8.42
CA ARG A 118 -6.82 -0.70 -7.73
C ARG A 118 -7.46 -1.37 -6.53
N ASP A 119 -7.54 -0.62 -5.43
CA ASP A 119 -8.18 -1.14 -4.24
C ASP A 119 -9.69 -0.91 -4.32
N GLN A 120 -10.41 -1.16 -3.22
CA GLN A 120 -11.87 -1.08 -3.18
C GLN A 120 -12.41 0.34 -3.42
N ASP A 121 -11.58 1.35 -3.28
CA ASP A 121 -11.94 2.74 -3.55
C ASP A 121 -11.40 3.23 -4.89
N GLY A 122 -10.74 2.36 -5.64
CA GLY A 122 -10.10 2.76 -6.88
C GLY A 122 -8.76 3.43 -6.69
N ASN A 123 -8.20 3.41 -5.48
CA ASN A 123 -6.83 3.89 -5.28
C ASN A 123 -5.88 2.99 -6.05
N ARG A 124 -4.94 3.61 -6.77
CA ARG A 124 -4.04 2.85 -7.63
C ARG A 124 -2.70 2.63 -6.94
N LEU A 125 -2.27 1.38 -6.90
CA LEU A 125 -1.00 0.99 -6.32
C LEU A 125 -0.26 0.12 -7.34
N LEU A 126 1.04 -0.09 -7.07
CA LEU A 126 1.92 -0.80 -8.00
C LEU A 126 2.56 -1.99 -7.29
N ILE A 127 2.76 -3.07 -8.01
CA ILE A 127 3.56 -4.21 -7.53
C ILE A 127 4.72 -4.37 -8.49
N VAL A 128 5.93 -4.40 -7.96
CA VAL A 128 7.18 -4.41 -8.73
C VAL A 128 7.99 -5.63 -8.37
N GLN A 129 8.51 -6.32 -9.39
CA GLN A 129 9.37 -7.48 -9.19
C GLN A 129 10.64 -7.04 -8.49
N ARG A 130 10.97 -7.69 -7.39
CA ARG A 130 12.19 -7.44 -6.67
C ARG A 130 13.31 -8.23 -7.34
N GLY A 131 14.34 -7.53 -7.66
CA GLY A 131 15.43 -8.13 -8.38
C GLY A 131 16.54 -8.67 -7.58
#